data_cfe561df4625d3493ff8e77c765e3b6b
#
_entry.id   cfe561df4625d3493ff8e77c765e3b6b
#
_cell.length_a   1.000
_cell.length_b   1.000
_cell.length_c   1.000
_cell.angle_alpha   90.00
_cell.angle_beta   90.00
_cell.angle_gamma   90.00
#
_symmetry.space_group_name_H-M   'P 1'
#
loop_
_entity.id
_entity.type
_entity.pdbx_description
1 polymer ?
#
loop_
_entity_poly.entity_id
_entity_poly.type
_entity_poly.pdbx_seq_one_letter_code
_entity_poly.pdbx_strand_id
1 'polypeptide(L)'
;MKIGLHSDSLDQRGLSVVMYDYAAAIKAHLGHDIHIISSKPKSTHPMDRFAQFGYTLYNEPTELESIVDKEKIDVLYIVKAGNKDNICPTNVKTAIHCVFEMREQHGDVYAGVSEWLAIQHFKMPLWVPHIIDMPPITGTLHDELGIPKDGFVIGRHGGKDQFDIPFVHSAVKRSLEQRSDLWYVFLSTKPFIDHPRVKFLPFASTERKSQFINTCDAMLHGRSDGETFGLAVGEFSALNKPIITYDAPYWWYMRSHLHILGEKALTYKDEEFLLAYLLQIDKAYVSDVEWDCHSVRFSPKNVIERFNDIFIK
;
A
#
# COMPACT_ATOMS: atom_id res chain seq x y z
N MET A 1 27.53 5.76 0.92
CA MET A 1 27.27 4.45 1.55
C MET A 1 26.60 3.55 0.53
N LYS A 2 26.72 2.24 0.69
CA LYS A 2 25.98 1.25 -0.10
C LYS A 2 24.92 0.59 0.80
N ILE A 3 23.65 0.77 0.46
CA ILE A 3 22.52 0.27 1.23
C ILE A 3 21.98 -1.02 0.53
N GLY A 4 22.00 -2.13 1.27
CA GLY A 4 21.33 -3.35 0.84
C GLY A 4 19.85 -3.28 1.18
N LEU A 5 18.97 -3.57 0.22
CA LEU A 5 17.54 -3.70 0.46
C LEU A 5 17.12 -5.15 0.26
N HIS A 6 16.66 -5.78 1.33
CA HIS A 6 16.28 -7.20 1.35
C HIS A 6 14.77 -7.40 1.44
N SER A 7 14.27 -8.32 0.63
CA SER A 7 12.92 -8.88 0.71
C SER A 7 12.96 -10.38 0.38
N ASP A 8 12.14 -11.18 1.06
CA ASP A 8 12.07 -12.64 0.83
C ASP A 8 11.62 -13.00 -0.59
N SER A 9 10.86 -12.11 -1.23
CA SER A 9 10.45 -12.30 -2.62
C SER A 9 10.30 -10.95 -3.32
N LEU A 10 10.59 -10.96 -4.62
CA LEU A 10 10.32 -9.85 -5.52
C LEU A 10 9.27 -10.32 -6.53
N ASP A 11 8.05 -9.89 -6.35
CA ASP A 11 6.89 -10.21 -7.18
C ASP A 11 6.15 -8.94 -7.63
N GLN A 12 4.95 -9.06 -8.17
CA GLN A 12 4.13 -7.92 -8.60
C GLN A 12 3.28 -7.31 -7.46
N ARG A 13 3.45 -7.76 -6.21
CA ARG A 13 2.67 -7.29 -5.06
C ARG A 13 3.20 -5.99 -4.48
N GLY A 14 2.43 -5.41 -3.58
CA GLY A 14 2.73 -4.13 -2.95
C GLY A 14 4.13 -4.02 -2.33
N LEU A 15 4.65 -5.11 -1.77
CA LEU A 15 5.98 -5.11 -1.16
C LEU A 15 7.10 -4.84 -2.16
N SER A 16 7.04 -5.42 -3.37
CA SER A 16 8.02 -5.14 -4.42
C SER A 16 7.90 -3.73 -4.99
N VAL A 17 6.70 -3.13 -4.96
CA VAL A 17 6.52 -1.71 -5.29
C VAL A 17 7.22 -0.86 -4.24
N VAL A 18 6.98 -1.11 -2.96
CA VAL A 18 7.63 -0.41 -1.84
C VAL A 18 9.16 -0.51 -1.89
N MET A 19 9.71 -1.69 -2.17
CA MET A 19 11.16 -1.89 -2.30
C MET A 19 11.74 -1.04 -3.43
N TYR A 20 11.05 -0.96 -4.56
CA TYR A 20 11.45 -0.13 -5.68
C TYR A 20 11.38 1.37 -5.32
N ASP A 21 10.30 1.81 -4.69
CA ASP A 21 10.09 3.21 -4.31
C ASP A 21 11.16 3.67 -3.32
N TYR A 22 11.49 2.85 -2.31
CA TYR A 22 12.60 3.15 -1.41
C TYR A 22 13.94 3.19 -2.15
N ALA A 23 14.24 2.20 -3.01
CA ALA A 23 15.49 2.16 -3.77
C ALA A 23 15.67 3.43 -4.62
N ALA A 24 14.64 3.81 -5.36
CA ALA A 24 14.65 4.99 -6.20
C ALA A 24 14.78 6.28 -5.38
N ALA A 25 14.03 6.41 -4.31
CA ALA A 25 14.01 7.60 -3.47
C ALA A 25 15.31 7.76 -2.65
N ILE A 26 15.89 6.69 -2.11
CA ILE A 26 17.20 6.73 -1.43
C ILE A 26 18.29 7.21 -2.40
N LYS A 27 18.31 6.66 -3.62
CA LYS A 27 19.27 7.07 -4.64
C LYS A 27 19.09 8.55 -5.03
N ALA A 28 17.85 8.98 -5.23
CA ALA A 28 17.53 10.34 -5.68
C ALA A 28 17.75 11.41 -4.61
N HIS A 29 17.39 11.15 -3.34
CA HIS A 29 17.39 12.16 -2.29
C HIS A 29 18.60 12.09 -1.34
N LEU A 30 19.22 10.89 -1.18
CA LEU A 30 20.37 10.71 -0.30
C LEU A 30 21.69 10.47 -1.06
N GLY A 31 21.62 10.14 -2.35
CA GLY A 31 22.80 9.85 -3.16
C GLY A 31 23.54 8.58 -2.74
N HIS A 32 22.86 7.64 -2.06
CA HIS A 32 23.46 6.36 -1.68
C HIS A 32 23.35 5.33 -2.79
N ASP A 33 24.35 4.45 -2.88
CA ASP A 33 24.29 3.29 -3.76
C ASP A 33 23.32 2.24 -3.21
N ILE A 34 22.57 1.60 -4.08
CA ILE A 34 21.57 0.59 -3.73
C ILE A 34 21.97 -0.76 -4.31
N HIS A 35 21.79 -1.80 -3.50
CA HIS A 35 21.89 -3.19 -3.93
C HIS A 35 20.69 -4.00 -3.43
N ILE A 36 19.95 -4.64 -4.32
CA ILE A 36 18.78 -5.45 -3.98
C ILE A 36 19.23 -6.88 -3.65
N ILE A 37 18.74 -7.43 -2.56
CA ILE A 37 19.03 -8.80 -2.13
C ILE A 37 17.71 -9.53 -1.92
N SER A 38 17.54 -10.69 -2.53
CA SER A 38 16.32 -11.49 -2.38
C SER A 38 16.58 -12.98 -2.56
N SER A 39 15.70 -13.82 -2.02
CA SER A 39 15.71 -15.23 -2.37
C SER A 39 15.36 -15.42 -3.85
N LYS A 40 15.81 -16.53 -4.44
CA LYS A 40 15.49 -16.83 -5.85
C LYS A 40 13.98 -16.91 -6.04
N PRO A 41 13.42 -16.14 -6.97
CA PRO A 41 12.00 -16.16 -7.22
C PRO A 41 11.56 -17.51 -7.78
N LYS A 42 10.40 -17.99 -7.38
CA LYS A 42 9.75 -19.17 -7.95
C LYS A 42 9.20 -18.93 -9.37
N SER A 43 9.22 -17.67 -9.85
CA SER A 43 8.79 -17.25 -11.19
C SER A 43 9.68 -16.13 -11.73
N THR A 44 9.82 -16.04 -13.04
CA THR A 44 10.77 -15.20 -13.80
C THR A 44 10.38 -13.72 -13.94
N HIS A 45 9.53 -13.17 -13.09
CA HIS A 45 9.08 -11.76 -13.16
C HIS A 45 9.47 -11.04 -11.88
N PRO A 46 9.66 -9.87 -11.87
CA PRO A 46 9.88 -8.52 -12.26
C PRO A 46 11.30 -7.99 -11.97
N MET A 47 12.33 -8.77 -12.16
CA MET A 47 13.73 -8.36 -11.88
C MET A 47 14.19 -7.19 -12.74
N ASP A 48 13.59 -7.02 -13.95
CA ASP A 48 14.00 -5.98 -14.90
C ASP A 48 13.93 -4.57 -14.31
N ARG A 49 12.91 -4.29 -13.50
CA ARG A 49 12.77 -2.97 -12.85
C ARG A 49 13.87 -2.67 -11.83
N PHE A 50 14.49 -3.71 -11.23
CA PHE A 50 15.55 -3.58 -10.24
C PHE A 50 16.95 -3.60 -10.85
N ALA A 51 17.11 -3.95 -12.14
CA ALA A 51 18.39 -4.08 -12.79
C ALA A 51 19.27 -2.82 -12.70
N GLN A 52 18.64 -1.63 -12.65
CA GLN A 52 19.33 -0.34 -12.49
C GLN A 52 20.04 -0.13 -11.15
N PHE A 53 19.73 -0.94 -10.13
CA PHE A 53 20.31 -0.83 -8.78
C PHE A 53 21.39 -1.88 -8.51
N GLY A 54 21.53 -2.89 -9.38
CA GLY A 54 22.26 -4.10 -9.06
C GLY A 54 21.48 -5.01 -8.12
N TYR A 55 21.64 -6.34 -8.29
CA TYR A 55 20.95 -7.28 -7.41
C TYR A 55 21.71 -8.59 -7.24
N THR A 56 21.49 -9.25 -6.12
CA THR A 56 21.95 -10.62 -5.84
C THR A 56 20.79 -11.48 -5.36
N LEU A 57 20.67 -12.66 -5.96
CA LEU A 57 19.71 -13.67 -5.57
C LEU A 57 20.43 -14.81 -4.85
N TYR A 58 19.92 -15.21 -3.68
CA TYR A 58 20.47 -16.32 -2.91
C TYR A 58 19.50 -17.51 -2.87
N ASN A 59 20.03 -18.71 -2.55
CA ASN A 59 19.21 -19.92 -2.34
C ASN A 59 18.89 -20.12 -0.87
N GLU A 60 19.89 -19.89 0.01
CA GLU A 60 19.80 -20.17 1.44
C GLU A 60 20.16 -18.91 2.24
N PRO A 61 19.43 -18.61 3.33
CA PRO A 61 19.71 -17.45 4.20
C PRO A 61 21.15 -17.39 4.72
N THR A 62 21.83 -18.51 4.83
CA THR A 62 23.25 -18.61 5.26
C THR A 62 24.22 -17.94 4.30
N GLU A 63 23.80 -17.66 3.06
CA GLU A 63 24.61 -16.95 2.08
C GLU A 63 24.66 -15.43 2.33
N LEU A 64 23.75 -14.87 3.15
CA LEU A 64 23.58 -13.42 3.32
C LEU A 64 24.82 -12.72 3.86
N GLU A 65 25.52 -13.29 4.85
CA GLU A 65 26.74 -12.70 5.40
C GLU A 65 27.84 -12.57 4.32
N SER A 66 28.01 -13.63 3.52
CA SER A 66 28.96 -13.62 2.40
C SER A 66 28.57 -12.60 1.29
N ILE A 67 27.29 -12.45 1.03
CA ILE A 67 26.79 -11.48 0.05
C ILE A 67 27.04 -10.05 0.54
N VAL A 68 26.73 -9.78 1.81
CA VAL A 68 26.95 -8.47 2.45
C VAL A 68 28.43 -8.06 2.37
N ASP A 69 29.36 -8.95 2.70
CA ASP A 69 30.78 -8.70 2.63
C ASP A 69 31.26 -8.48 1.19
N LYS A 70 30.86 -9.37 0.27
CA LYS A 70 31.23 -9.30 -1.15
C LYS A 70 30.74 -8.00 -1.79
N GLU A 71 29.51 -7.61 -1.52
CA GLU A 71 28.88 -6.42 -2.08
C GLU A 71 29.25 -5.15 -1.31
N LYS A 72 29.96 -5.26 -0.17
CA LYS A 72 30.37 -4.14 0.71
C LYS A 72 29.16 -3.30 1.15
N ILE A 73 28.16 -3.96 1.70
CA ILE A 73 26.97 -3.30 2.20
C ILE A 73 27.26 -2.65 3.55
N ASP A 74 26.97 -1.36 3.69
CA ASP A 74 27.16 -0.62 4.94
C ASP A 74 25.96 -0.78 5.90
N VAL A 75 24.74 -0.82 5.34
CA VAL A 75 23.48 -1.02 6.07
C VAL A 75 22.60 -1.98 5.28
N LEU A 76 22.08 -3.01 5.92
CA LEU A 76 21.12 -3.93 5.36
C LEU A 76 19.70 -3.64 5.90
N TYR A 77 18.87 -3.03 5.07
CA TYR A 77 17.45 -2.88 5.34
C TYR A 77 16.72 -4.17 4.99
N ILE A 78 15.91 -4.68 5.92
CA ILE A 78 15.19 -5.95 5.78
C ILE A 78 13.71 -5.72 6.07
N VAL A 79 12.87 -5.95 5.07
CA VAL A 79 11.42 -5.95 5.25
C VAL A 79 10.97 -7.29 5.83
N LYS A 80 10.12 -7.26 6.88
CA LYS A 80 9.59 -8.45 7.54
C LYS A 80 8.11 -8.34 7.86
N ALA A 81 7.46 -9.51 7.97
CA ALA A 81 6.08 -9.58 8.45
C ALA A 81 5.96 -9.18 9.94
N GLY A 82 6.96 -9.49 10.76
CA GLY A 82 6.99 -9.12 12.19
C GLY A 82 7.64 -10.16 13.09
N ASN A 83 7.82 -11.40 12.63
CA ASN A 83 8.50 -12.44 13.38
C ASN A 83 10.01 -12.41 13.15
N LYS A 84 10.78 -12.86 14.16
CA LYS A 84 12.19 -13.13 14.01
C LYS A 84 12.40 -14.41 13.22
N ASP A 85 13.38 -14.41 12.34
CA ASP A 85 13.80 -15.54 11.52
C ASP A 85 15.33 -15.54 11.35
N ASN A 86 15.85 -16.41 10.51
CA ASN A 86 17.29 -16.54 10.24
C ASN A 86 17.84 -15.48 9.27
N ILE A 87 17.02 -14.52 8.84
CA ILE A 87 17.39 -13.47 7.91
C ILE A 87 17.78 -12.22 8.73
N CYS A 88 18.91 -12.29 9.41
CA CYS A 88 19.47 -11.19 10.20
C CYS A 88 20.99 -11.41 10.35
N PRO A 89 21.80 -11.08 9.32
CA PRO A 89 23.25 -11.24 9.38
C PRO A 89 23.84 -10.34 10.48
N THR A 90 24.97 -10.78 11.06
CA THR A 90 25.62 -10.13 12.23
C THR A 90 26.81 -9.27 11.85
N ASN A 91 27.30 -9.35 10.62
CA ASN A 91 28.45 -8.65 10.10
C ASN A 91 28.14 -7.30 9.42
N VAL A 92 26.91 -6.81 9.54
CA VAL A 92 26.45 -5.54 8.98
C VAL A 92 25.41 -4.91 9.89
N LYS A 93 25.30 -3.57 9.91
CA LYS A 93 24.17 -2.90 10.56
C LYS A 93 22.85 -3.31 9.92
N THR A 94 21.94 -3.88 10.70
CA THR A 94 20.64 -4.38 10.24
C THR A 94 19.50 -3.45 10.65
N ALA A 95 18.67 -3.05 9.68
CA ALA A 95 17.49 -2.23 9.88
C ALA A 95 16.24 -3.06 9.53
N ILE A 96 15.51 -3.51 10.55
CA ILE A 96 14.33 -4.35 10.42
C ILE A 96 13.08 -3.49 10.32
N HIS A 97 12.33 -3.67 9.23
CA HIS A 97 11.09 -2.95 8.97
C HIS A 97 9.89 -3.91 8.94
N CYS A 98 9.03 -3.81 9.95
CA CYS A 98 7.88 -4.69 10.11
C CYS A 98 6.64 -4.11 9.44
N VAL A 99 6.00 -4.89 8.55
CA VAL A 99 4.88 -4.42 7.72
C VAL A 99 3.52 -5.00 8.09
N PHE A 100 3.46 -6.06 8.93
CA PHE A 100 2.19 -6.59 9.42
C PHE A 100 2.04 -6.49 10.92
N GLU A 101 3.06 -6.85 11.68
CA GLU A 101 3.05 -6.81 13.14
C GLU A 101 4.47 -6.62 13.68
N MET A 102 4.59 -6.33 14.98
CA MET A 102 5.88 -6.13 15.65
C MET A 102 5.93 -7.03 16.88
N ARG A 103 6.18 -8.32 16.68
CA ARG A 103 6.15 -9.31 17.78
C ARG A 103 7.48 -9.48 18.48
N GLU A 104 8.56 -9.57 17.73
CA GLU A 104 9.87 -9.97 18.24
C GLU A 104 10.94 -8.97 17.77
N GLN A 105 11.36 -8.10 18.69
CA GLN A 105 12.42 -7.13 18.40
C GLN A 105 13.73 -7.85 18.11
N HIS A 106 14.37 -7.50 16.97
CA HIS A 106 15.66 -8.02 16.55
C HIS A 106 16.34 -7.04 15.57
N GLY A 107 17.62 -7.32 15.25
CA GLY A 107 18.45 -6.40 14.46
C GLY A 107 18.92 -5.19 15.26
N ASP A 108 19.69 -4.32 14.64
CA ASP A 108 20.23 -3.11 15.29
C ASP A 108 19.17 -2.01 15.40
N VAL A 109 18.31 -1.91 14.37
CA VAL A 109 17.15 -1.01 14.36
C VAL A 109 15.89 -1.81 14.04
N TYR A 110 14.82 -1.55 14.79
CA TYR A 110 13.55 -2.25 14.64
C TYR A 110 12.40 -1.23 14.59
N ALA A 111 11.70 -1.13 13.48
CA ALA A 111 10.66 -0.13 13.25
C ALA A 111 9.42 -0.73 12.56
N GLY A 112 8.24 -0.14 12.82
CA GLY A 112 6.99 -0.49 12.15
C GLY A 112 6.72 0.37 10.91
N VAL A 113 5.83 -0.10 10.06
CA VAL A 113 5.42 0.62 8.82
C VAL A 113 4.53 1.83 9.09
N SER A 114 4.01 1.98 10.29
CA SER A 114 3.16 3.11 10.67
C SER A 114 3.28 3.46 12.13
N GLU A 115 2.95 4.69 12.44
CA GLU A 115 2.89 5.19 13.81
C GLU A 115 1.94 4.35 14.67
N TRP A 116 0.73 4.09 14.16
CA TRP A 116 -0.26 3.29 14.87
C TRP A 116 0.28 1.89 15.20
N LEU A 117 0.83 1.17 14.21
CA LEU A 117 1.40 -0.16 14.43
C LEU A 117 2.50 -0.14 15.50
N ALA A 118 3.40 0.85 15.44
CA ALA A 118 4.50 0.97 16.37
C ALA A 118 4.04 1.30 17.80
N ILE A 119 3.10 2.24 17.98
CA ILE A 119 2.53 2.62 19.29
C ILE A 119 1.83 1.43 19.96
N GLN A 120 1.13 0.61 19.19
CA GLN A 120 0.39 -0.52 19.74
C GLN A 120 1.31 -1.61 20.32
N HIS A 121 2.57 -1.67 19.90
CA HIS A 121 3.51 -2.70 20.32
C HIS A 121 4.61 -2.20 21.28
N PHE A 122 4.99 -0.92 21.25
CA PHE A 122 6.14 -0.39 21.99
C PHE A 122 5.87 0.99 22.60
N LYS A 123 6.48 1.25 23.78
CA LYS A 123 6.35 2.54 24.47
C LYS A 123 7.09 3.69 23.78
N MET A 124 8.16 3.40 23.06
CA MET A 124 8.94 4.37 22.27
C MET A 124 9.03 3.87 20.83
N PRO A 125 8.01 4.11 20.04
CA PRO A 125 7.87 3.49 18.73
C PRO A 125 8.75 4.18 17.68
N LEU A 126 9.55 3.40 16.98
CA LEU A 126 10.15 3.80 15.72
C LEU A 126 9.26 3.32 14.57
N TRP A 127 9.02 4.18 13.60
CA TRP A 127 8.24 3.84 12.43
C TRP A 127 8.73 4.59 11.19
N VAL A 128 8.64 3.95 10.04
CA VAL A 128 8.94 4.53 8.72
C VAL A 128 7.79 4.17 7.79
N PRO A 129 7.04 5.12 7.24
CA PRO A 129 5.89 4.83 6.40
C PRO A 129 6.30 4.43 4.99
N HIS A 130 5.42 3.75 4.26
CA HIS A 130 5.60 3.60 2.82
C HIS A 130 5.48 4.94 2.10
N ILE A 131 6.15 5.03 0.95
CA ILE A 131 6.06 6.18 0.06
C ILE A 131 4.71 6.12 -0.68
N ILE A 132 4.04 7.26 -0.78
CA ILE A 132 2.90 7.48 -1.66
C ILE A 132 3.34 8.50 -2.72
N ASP A 133 3.60 7.99 -3.92
CA ASP A 133 4.03 8.80 -5.07
C ASP A 133 3.21 8.37 -6.29
N MET A 134 2.18 9.15 -6.59
CA MET A 134 1.32 8.88 -7.73
C MET A 134 1.81 9.64 -8.96
N PRO A 135 1.92 8.97 -10.12
CA PRO A 135 2.31 9.64 -11.34
C PRO A 135 1.26 10.70 -11.73
N PRO A 136 1.65 11.69 -12.53
CA PRO A 136 0.72 12.69 -13.06
C PRO A 136 -0.49 12.04 -13.72
N ILE A 137 -1.66 12.63 -13.49
CA ILE A 137 -2.91 12.15 -14.08
C ILE A 137 -2.91 12.43 -15.59
N THR A 138 -3.04 11.37 -16.39
CA THR A 138 -3.03 11.45 -17.87
C THR A 138 -4.40 11.18 -18.50
N GLY A 139 -5.48 11.19 -17.71
CA GLY A 139 -6.84 10.96 -18.21
C GLY A 139 -7.67 10.06 -17.30
N THR A 140 -8.79 9.59 -17.82
CA THR A 140 -9.73 8.70 -17.15
C THR A 140 -10.07 7.49 -18.02
N LEU A 141 -10.74 6.49 -17.46
CA LEU A 141 -11.20 5.28 -18.16
C LEU A 141 -12.70 5.32 -18.50
N HIS A 142 -13.39 6.45 -18.36
CA HIS A 142 -14.83 6.55 -18.59
C HIS A 142 -15.24 6.02 -19.96
N ASP A 143 -14.63 6.51 -21.04
CA ASP A 143 -14.99 6.15 -22.41
C ASP A 143 -14.70 4.67 -22.69
N GLU A 144 -13.55 4.17 -22.22
CA GLU A 144 -13.16 2.76 -22.37
C GLU A 144 -14.12 1.80 -21.66
N LEU A 145 -14.59 2.19 -20.47
CA LEU A 145 -15.46 1.36 -19.64
C LEU A 145 -16.96 1.57 -19.95
N GLY A 146 -17.29 2.50 -20.83
CA GLY A 146 -18.67 2.86 -21.15
C GLY A 146 -19.40 3.52 -19.97
N ILE A 147 -18.68 4.25 -19.12
CA ILE A 147 -19.23 4.95 -17.94
C ILE A 147 -19.62 6.38 -18.37
N PRO A 148 -20.88 6.78 -18.17
CA PRO A 148 -21.29 8.17 -18.42
C PRO A 148 -20.49 9.17 -17.59
N LYS A 149 -20.20 10.37 -18.12
CA LYS A 149 -19.43 11.41 -17.42
C LYS A 149 -20.11 11.93 -16.15
N ASP A 150 -21.42 11.88 -16.11
CA ASP A 150 -22.25 12.22 -14.95
C ASP A 150 -22.43 11.06 -13.96
N GLY A 151 -22.06 9.83 -14.34
CA GLY A 151 -22.07 8.67 -13.43
C GLY A 151 -21.17 8.88 -12.22
N PHE A 152 -21.63 8.47 -11.04
CA PHE A 152 -20.82 8.45 -9.82
C PHE A 152 -20.06 7.11 -9.72
N VAL A 153 -18.75 7.17 -9.66
CA VAL A 153 -17.88 6.00 -9.75
C VAL A 153 -17.22 5.70 -8.41
N ILE A 154 -17.49 4.54 -7.86
CA ILE A 154 -16.81 4.03 -6.67
C ILE A 154 -15.77 2.98 -7.08
N GLY A 155 -14.53 3.19 -6.66
CA GLY A 155 -13.42 2.32 -7.00
C GLY A 155 -12.84 1.55 -5.83
N ARG A 156 -12.11 0.48 -6.16
CA ARG A 156 -11.27 -0.24 -5.20
C ARG A 156 -10.14 -0.95 -5.92
N HIS A 157 -8.93 -0.90 -5.37
CA HIS A 157 -7.86 -1.83 -5.72
C HIS A 157 -7.19 -2.41 -4.46
N GLY A 158 -6.37 -3.42 -4.64
CA GLY A 158 -5.65 -4.08 -3.54
C GLY A 158 -5.48 -5.59 -3.80
N GLY A 159 -5.21 -6.36 -2.76
CA GLY A 159 -5.09 -7.81 -2.88
C GLY A 159 -6.37 -8.45 -3.42
N LYS A 160 -6.21 -9.46 -4.31
CA LYS A 160 -7.30 -10.08 -5.07
C LYS A 160 -8.45 -10.58 -4.18
N ASP A 161 -8.11 -11.16 -3.04
CA ASP A 161 -9.06 -11.80 -2.11
C ASP A 161 -9.35 -10.93 -0.86
N GLN A 162 -8.96 -9.65 -0.87
CA GLN A 162 -9.07 -8.75 0.29
C GLN A 162 -10.27 -7.79 0.23
N PHE A 163 -11.25 -8.04 -0.61
CA PHE A 163 -12.56 -7.41 -0.56
C PHE A 163 -13.53 -8.48 -0.06
N ASP A 164 -13.46 -8.74 1.24
CA ASP A 164 -13.86 -9.99 1.84
C ASP A 164 -14.98 -9.87 2.89
N ILE A 165 -15.59 -8.71 3.02
CA ILE A 165 -16.71 -8.49 3.94
C ILE A 165 -18.03 -8.80 3.23
N PRO A 166 -18.78 -9.87 3.60
CA PRO A 166 -19.98 -10.29 2.87
C PRO A 166 -21.07 -9.24 2.79
N PHE A 167 -21.31 -8.48 3.86
CA PHE A 167 -22.34 -7.44 3.85
C PHE A 167 -21.95 -6.25 2.96
N VAL A 168 -20.66 -6.01 2.69
CA VAL A 168 -20.22 -4.99 1.73
C VAL A 168 -20.64 -5.38 0.30
N HIS A 169 -20.52 -6.67 -0.04
CA HIS A 169 -21.01 -7.17 -1.33
C HIS A 169 -22.53 -7.00 -1.45
N SER A 170 -23.27 -7.24 -0.36
CA SER A 170 -24.72 -7.02 -0.30
C SER A 170 -25.09 -5.55 -0.47
N ALA A 171 -24.41 -4.65 0.23
CA ALA A 171 -24.62 -3.20 0.12
C ALA A 171 -24.36 -2.68 -1.30
N VAL A 172 -23.28 -3.14 -1.96
CA VAL A 172 -23.01 -2.83 -3.38
C VAL A 172 -24.17 -3.25 -4.27
N LYS A 173 -24.68 -4.47 -4.10
CA LYS A 173 -25.82 -4.96 -4.89
C LYS A 173 -27.08 -4.12 -4.66
N ARG A 174 -27.45 -3.88 -3.40
CA ARG A 174 -28.64 -3.09 -3.03
C ARG A 174 -28.54 -1.64 -3.52
N SER A 175 -27.35 -1.03 -3.47
CA SER A 175 -27.15 0.34 -3.96
C SER A 175 -27.36 0.45 -5.48
N LEU A 176 -26.95 -0.55 -6.26
CA LEU A 176 -27.19 -0.61 -7.70
C LEU A 176 -28.67 -0.73 -8.06
N GLU A 177 -29.47 -1.41 -7.21
CA GLU A 177 -30.92 -1.53 -7.39
C GLU A 177 -31.66 -0.21 -7.12
N GLN A 178 -31.13 0.62 -6.20
CA GLN A 178 -31.78 1.84 -5.71
C GLN A 178 -31.27 3.13 -6.36
N ARG A 179 -30.07 3.11 -6.99
CA ARG A 179 -29.41 4.28 -7.54
C ARG A 179 -28.87 4.02 -8.96
N SER A 180 -29.42 4.71 -9.96
CA SER A 180 -29.16 4.44 -11.38
C SER A 180 -27.87 5.04 -11.94
N ASP A 181 -27.35 6.10 -11.32
CA ASP A 181 -26.11 6.81 -11.72
C ASP A 181 -24.84 6.18 -11.12
N LEU A 182 -24.98 5.19 -10.22
CA LEU A 182 -23.86 4.60 -9.47
C LEU A 182 -23.16 3.51 -10.30
N TRP A 183 -21.84 3.58 -10.33
CA TRP A 183 -20.95 2.63 -11.01
C TRP A 183 -19.87 2.14 -10.06
N TYR A 184 -19.41 0.92 -10.25
CA TYR A 184 -18.29 0.35 -9.51
C TYR A 184 -17.19 -0.12 -10.45
N VAL A 185 -15.94 0.20 -10.10
CA VAL A 185 -14.76 -0.27 -10.83
C VAL A 185 -13.77 -0.91 -9.84
N PHE A 186 -13.53 -2.20 -10.01
CA PHE A 186 -12.64 -2.99 -9.16
C PHE A 186 -11.39 -3.38 -9.93
N LEU A 187 -10.23 -2.91 -9.49
CA LEU A 187 -8.94 -3.28 -10.06
C LEU A 187 -8.31 -4.41 -9.23
N SER A 188 -7.90 -5.50 -9.89
CA SER A 188 -7.30 -6.69 -9.23
C SER A 188 -8.14 -7.29 -8.09
N THR A 189 -9.45 -7.26 -8.21
CA THR A 189 -10.38 -7.81 -7.22
C THR A 189 -11.10 -9.02 -7.79
N LYS A 190 -11.29 -10.06 -6.97
CA LYS A 190 -12.07 -11.23 -7.37
C LYS A 190 -13.53 -10.83 -7.63
N PRO A 191 -14.12 -11.15 -8.80
CA PRO A 191 -15.51 -10.87 -9.08
C PRO A 191 -16.46 -11.54 -8.07
N PHE A 192 -17.44 -10.78 -7.60
CA PHE A 192 -18.46 -11.23 -6.63
C PHE A 192 -19.90 -10.94 -7.10
N ILE A 193 -20.05 -10.22 -8.21
CA ILE A 193 -21.33 -9.86 -8.83
C ILE A 193 -21.14 -9.74 -10.35
N ASP A 194 -22.16 -10.10 -11.11
CA ASP A 194 -22.27 -9.78 -12.55
C ASP A 194 -23.37 -8.73 -12.74
N HIS A 195 -22.96 -7.51 -13.16
CA HIS A 195 -23.87 -6.39 -13.34
C HIS A 195 -23.29 -5.38 -14.34
N PRO A 196 -24.08 -4.80 -15.28
CA PRO A 196 -23.59 -3.89 -16.33
C PRO A 196 -22.80 -2.68 -15.81
N ARG A 197 -23.17 -2.15 -14.64
CA ARG A 197 -22.53 -1.01 -13.98
C ARG A 197 -21.42 -1.40 -13.00
N VAL A 198 -20.93 -2.65 -13.05
CA VAL A 198 -19.78 -3.13 -12.27
C VAL A 198 -18.71 -3.63 -13.24
N LYS A 199 -17.50 -3.07 -13.13
CA LYS A 199 -16.36 -3.43 -13.98
C LYS A 199 -15.25 -4.03 -13.13
N PHE A 200 -14.74 -5.19 -13.54
CA PHE A 200 -13.57 -5.84 -12.93
C PHE A 200 -12.40 -5.76 -13.91
N LEU A 201 -11.34 -5.07 -13.49
CA LEU A 201 -10.14 -4.88 -14.28
C LEU A 201 -9.00 -5.77 -13.76
N PRO A 202 -8.12 -6.28 -14.64
CA PRO A 202 -6.93 -7.02 -14.22
C PRO A 202 -5.93 -6.11 -13.52
N PHE A 203 -4.82 -6.68 -13.05
CA PHE A 203 -3.67 -5.91 -12.58
C PHE A 203 -3.20 -4.91 -13.65
N ALA A 204 -2.74 -3.73 -13.21
CA ALA A 204 -2.39 -2.63 -14.09
C ALA A 204 -1.02 -2.01 -13.73
N SER A 205 -0.39 -1.33 -14.70
CA SER A 205 0.77 -0.47 -14.45
C SER A 205 0.41 0.71 -13.53
N THR A 206 1.42 1.38 -13.01
CA THR A 206 1.22 2.53 -12.12
C THR A 206 0.46 3.67 -12.81
N GLU A 207 0.76 3.93 -14.09
CA GLU A 207 0.08 4.94 -14.91
C GLU A 207 -1.40 4.57 -15.12
N ARG A 208 -1.66 3.31 -15.45
CA ARG A 208 -3.02 2.80 -15.61
C ARG A 208 -3.82 2.84 -14.31
N LYS A 209 -3.14 2.56 -13.17
CA LYS A 209 -3.73 2.69 -11.84
C LYS A 209 -4.09 4.14 -11.53
N SER A 210 -3.24 5.11 -11.88
CA SER A 210 -3.54 6.54 -11.74
C SER A 210 -4.78 6.95 -12.55
N GLN A 211 -4.89 6.51 -13.82
CA GLN A 211 -6.08 6.74 -14.64
C GLN A 211 -7.33 6.10 -14.02
N PHE A 212 -7.21 4.88 -13.48
CA PHE A 212 -8.30 4.20 -12.78
C PHE A 212 -8.77 5.00 -11.56
N ILE A 213 -7.85 5.42 -10.67
CA ILE A 213 -8.21 6.21 -9.48
C ILE A 213 -8.83 7.56 -9.89
N ASN A 214 -8.31 8.18 -10.95
CA ASN A 214 -8.88 9.42 -11.46
C ASN A 214 -10.28 9.25 -12.05
N THR A 215 -10.63 8.06 -12.54
CA THR A 215 -11.99 7.71 -12.98
C THR A 215 -12.97 7.64 -11.82
N CYS A 216 -12.49 7.30 -10.62
CA CYS A 216 -13.32 7.12 -9.43
C CYS A 216 -13.61 8.45 -8.74
N ASP A 217 -14.81 8.60 -8.20
CA ASP A 217 -15.20 9.70 -7.33
C ASP A 217 -14.92 9.40 -5.85
N ALA A 218 -14.94 8.12 -5.45
CA ALA A 218 -14.64 7.66 -4.10
C ALA A 218 -13.98 6.27 -4.09
N MET A 219 -13.36 5.90 -2.99
CA MET A 219 -12.90 4.54 -2.72
C MET A 219 -13.87 3.81 -1.78
N LEU A 220 -14.18 2.55 -2.09
CA LEU A 220 -14.77 1.62 -1.13
C LEU A 220 -13.72 0.63 -0.64
N HIS A 221 -13.29 0.79 0.62
CA HIS A 221 -12.37 -0.10 1.29
C HIS A 221 -13.13 -1.10 2.15
N GLY A 222 -13.17 -2.37 1.71
CA GLY A 222 -13.97 -3.46 2.33
C GLY A 222 -13.09 -4.64 2.73
N ARG A 223 -12.02 -4.40 3.50
CA ARG A 223 -11.13 -5.43 4.04
C ARG A 223 -11.41 -5.67 5.51
N SER A 224 -11.73 -6.93 5.87
CA SER A 224 -12.09 -7.32 7.23
C SER A 224 -10.92 -7.18 8.22
N ASP A 225 -9.70 -7.46 7.80
CA ASP A 225 -8.51 -7.32 8.66
C ASP A 225 -8.14 -5.86 8.99
N GLY A 226 -8.47 -4.91 8.10
CA GLY A 226 -7.95 -3.55 8.16
C GLY A 226 -6.57 -3.41 7.52
N GLU A 227 -5.80 -2.36 7.87
CA GLU A 227 -4.52 -2.03 7.26
C GLU A 227 -3.47 -1.61 8.29
N THR A 228 -2.24 -2.10 8.13
CA THR A 228 -1.07 -1.64 8.90
C THR A 228 -0.50 -0.33 8.38
N PHE A 229 -0.75 -0.01 7.12
CA PHE A 229 -0.51 1.29 6.49
C PHE A 229 -1.63 1.60 5.48
N GLY A 230 -1.83 0.74 4.46
CA GLY A 230 -2.88 0.85 3.46
C GLY A 230 -2.43 1.64 2.22
N LEU A 231 -1.53 1.07 1.41
CA LEU A 231 -1.06 1.70 0.16
C LEU A 231 -2.22 2.13 -0.73
N ALA A 232 -3.20 1.25 -0.95
CA ALA A 232 -4.36 1.55 -1.80
C ALA A 232 -5.18 2.73 -1.28
N VAL A 233 -5.38 2.80 0.04
CA VAL A 233 -6.04 3.94 0.71
C VAL A 233 -5.23 5.21 0.51
N GLY A 234 -3.91 5.13 0.70
CA GLY A 234 -3.00 6.26 0.51
C GLY A 234 -3.00 6.80 -0.91
N GLU A 235 -3.01 5.92 -1.92
CA GLU A 235 -3.03 6.30 -3.33
C GLU A 235 -4.34 7.00 -3.73
N PHE A 236 -5.50 6.53 -3.25
CA PHE A 236 -6.77 7.24 -3.45
C PHE A 236 -6.81 8.59 -2.74
N SER A 237 -6.39 8.63 -1.47
CA SER A 237 -6.37 9.85 -0.67
C SER A 237 -5.43 10.90 -1.28
N ALA A 238 -4.23 10.50 -1.75
CA ALA A 238 -3.28 11.40 -2.41
C ALA A 238 -3.81 12.01 -3.73
N LEU A 239 -4.78 11.35 -4.36
CA LEU A 239 -5.52 11.89 -5.52
C LEU A 239 -6.84 12.55 -5.10
N ASN A 240 -6.94 12.98 -3.86
CA ASN A 240 -8.07 13.72 -3.30
C ASN A 240 -9.42 12.99 -3.40
N LYS A 241 -9.42 11.66 -3.19
CA LYS A 241 -10.65 10.85 -3.20
C LYS A 241 -11.06 10.48 -1.78
N PRO A 242 -12.35 10.65 -1.39
CA PRO A 242 -12.86 10.18 -0.10
C PRO A 242 -12.75 8.67 0.02
N ILE A 243 -12.50 8.20 1.24
CA ILE A 243 -12.36 6.78 1.57
C ILE A 243 -13.53 6.34 2.42
N ILE A 244 -14.39 5.49 1.85
CA ILE A 244 -15.46 4.80 2.58
C ILE A 244 -14.87 3.50 3.13
N THR A 245 -14.68 3.39 4.45
CA THR A 245 -13.89 2.31 5.05
C THR A 245 -14.53 1.66 6.26
N TYR A 246 -14.27 0.37 6.45
CA TYR A 246 -14.74 -0.42 7.57
C TYR A 246 -14.04 -0.02 8.88
N ASP A 247 -14.81 0.32 9.93
CA ASP A 247 -14.29 0.82 11.22
C ASP A 247 -14.15 -0.27 12.30
N ALA A 248 -14.44 -1.51 12.01
CA ALA A 248 -14.29 -2.60 12.96
C ALA A 248 -13.38 -3.73 12.42
N PRO A 249 -12.13 -3.44 12.05
CA PRO A 249 -11.23 -4.46 11.55
C PRO A 249 -10.99 -5.53 12.63
N TYR A 250 -10.82 -6.76 12.18
CA TYR A 250 -10.62 -7.93 13.05
C TYR A 250 -9.44 -7.75 14.00
N TRP A 251 -8.33 -7.17 13.48
CA TRP A 251 -7.12 -6.94 14.26
C TRP A 251 -7.05 -5.49 14.74
N TRP A 252 -7.02 -5.27 16.05
CA TRP A 252 -6.97 -3.96 16.68
C TRP A 252 -5.77 -3.10 16.28
N TYR A 253 -4.65 -3.70 15.91
CA TYR A 253 -3.43 -3.02 15.45
C TYR A 253 -3.46 -2.69 13.94
N MET A 254 -4.41 -3.20 13.18
CA MET A 254 -4.56 -2.92 11.75
C MET A 254 -5.54 -1.77 11.45
N ARG A 255 -5.42 -0.68 12.22
CA ARG A 255 -6.25 0.53 12.09
C ARG A 255 -5.46 1.75 11.60
N SER A 256 -4.28 1.55 11.02
CA SER A 256 -3.39 2.66 10.63
C SER A 256 -4.02 3.58 9.60
N HIS A 257 -4.75 3.03 8.63
CA HIS A 257 -5.48 3.84 7.65
C HIS A 257 -6.52 4.75 8.32
N LEU A 258 -7.25 4.27 9.33
CA LEU A 258 -8.20 5.07 10.09
C LEU A 258 -7.50 6.17 10.89
N HIS A 259 -6.36 5.84 11.52
CA HIS A 259 -5.54 6.81 12.24
C HIS A 259 -5.00 7.93 11.34
N ILE A 260 -4.58 7.59 10.12
CA ILE A 260 -4.03 8.55 9.15
C ILE A 260 -5.13 9.44 8.58
N LEU A 261 -6.28 8.86 8.19
CA LEU A 261 -7.40 9.59 7.62
C LEU A 261 -8.11 10.49 8.66
N GLY A 262 -8.11 10.06 9.94
CA GLY A 262 -8.76 10.81 11.01
C GLY A 262 -10.23 11.08 10.70
N GLU A 263 -10.66 12.33 10.88
CA GLU A 263 -12.05 12.77 10.64
C GLU A 263 -12.48 12.74 9.16
N LYS A 264 -11.53 12.62 8.22
CA LYS A 264 -11.82 12.48 6.79
C LYS A 264 -12.19 11.05 6.38
N ALA A 265 -12.10 10.06 7.28
CA ALA A 265 -12.57 8.71 7.01
C ALA A 265 -14.10 8.65 7.04
N LEU A 266 -14.72 8.22 5.95
CA LEU A 266 -16.15 7.92 5.90
C LEU A 266 -16.36 6.49 6.40
N THR A 267 -16.52 6.33 7.72
CA THR A 267 -16.50 5.01 8.36
C THR A 267 -17.85 4.33 8.38
N TYR A 268 -17.88 3.00 8.23
CA TYR A 268 -19.06 2.17 8.39
C TYR A 268 -18.77 0.93 9.25
N LYS A 269 -19.79 0.39 9.92
CA LYS A 269 -19.70 -0.81 10.77
C LYS A 269 -20.59 -1.96 10.31
N ASP A 270 -21.64 -1.63 9.58
CA ASP A 270 -22.65 -2.58 9.12
C ASP A 270 -23.17 -2.23 7.72
N GLU A 271 -24.05 -3.09 7.20
CA GLU A 271 -24.60 -2.95 5.85
C GLU A 271 -25.48 -1.71 5.69
N GLU A 272 -26.32 -1.42 6.66
CA GLU A 272 -27.29 -0.32 6.54
C GLU A 272 -26.58 1.04 6.57
N PHE A 273 -25.56 1.17 7.40
CA PHE A 273 -24.74 2.38 7.45
C PHE A 273 -23.96 2.59 6.15
N LEU A 274 -23.37 1.51 5.63
CA LEU A 274 -22.68 1.56 4.33
C LEU A 274 -23.67 1.91 3.20
N LEU A 275 -24.81 1.26 3.16
CA LEU A 275 -25.83 1.52 2.13
C LEU A 275 -26.27 2.99 2.16
N ALA A 276 -26.47 3.56 3.33
CA ALA A 276 -26.81 4.98 3.47
C ALA A 276 -25.76 5.89 2.83
N TYR A 277 -24.45 5.63 3.05
CA TYR A 277 -23.38 6.37 2.37
C TYR A 277 -23.47 6.20 0.84
N LEU A 278 -23.58 4.96 0.35
CA LEU A 278 -23.62 4.67 -1.08
C LEU A 278 -24.81 5.33 -1.81
N LEU A 279 -25.91 5.55 -1.09
CA LEU A 279 -27.10 6.20 -1.64
C LEU A 279 -27.06 7.73 -1.60
N GLN A 280 -26.29 8.32 -0.66
CA GLN A 280 -26.30 9.76 -0.42
C GLN A 280 -25.08 10.50 -0.97
N ILE A 281 -23.91 9.82 -1.04
CA ILE A 281 -22.68 10.45 -1.54
C ILE A 281 -22.83 10.86 -3.00
N ASP A 282 -22.45 12.11 -3.32
CA ASP A 282 -22.52 12.65 -4.67
C ASP A 282 -21.26 13.47 -5.03
N LYS A 283 -21.18 13.92 -6.29
CA LYS A 283 -20.04 14.70 -6.78
C LYS A 283 -19.91 16.06 -6.11
N ALA A 284 -21.00 16.68 -5.72
CA ALA A 284 -20.99 17.96 -5.03
C ALA A 284 -20.32 17.81 -3.65
N TYR A 285 -20.78 16.84 -2.85
CA TYR A 285 -20.17 16.56 -1.55
C TYR A 285 -18.67 16.21 -1.67
N VAL A 286 -18.31 15.40 -2.67
CA VAL A 286 -16.89 15.00 -2.87
C VAL A 286 -16.02 16.18 -3.24
N SER A 287 -16.52 17.13 -4.07
CA SER A 287 -15.76 18.31 -4.53
C SER A 287 -15.59 19.39 -3.47
N ASP A 288 -16.47 19.45 -2.47
CA ASP A 288 -16.46 20.50 -1.44
C ASP A 288 -15.45 20.26 -0.31
N VAL A 289 -14.83 19.09 -0.27
CA VAL A 289 -13.93 18.68 0.82
C VAL A 289 -12.53 18.33 0.28
N GLU A 290 -11.50 18.76 0.99
CA GLU A 290 -10.13 18.34 0.77
C GLU A 290 -9.90 16.97 1.46
N TRP A 291 -9.75 15.90 0.68
CA TRP A 291 -9.62 14.51 1.15
C TRP A 291 -8.19 14.02 1.29
N ASP A 292 -7.22 14.76 0.77
CA ASP A 292 -5.83 14.34 0.84
C ASP A 292 -5.29 14.35 2.28
N CYS A 293 -4.80 13.19 2.71
CA CYS A 293 -4.10 12.99 3.98
C CYS A 293 -2.69 12.42 3.78
N HIS A 294 -2.30 12.14 2.52
CA HIS A 294 -1.14 11.32 2.23
C HIS A 294 -0.07 11.98 1.36
N SER A 295 -0.43 12.78 0.35
CA SER A 295 0.51 13.21 -0.69
C SER A 295 1.74 13.95 -0.15
N VAL A 296 1.55 14.87 0.78
CA VAL A 296 2.65 15.64 1.39
C VAL A 296 3.35 14.81 2.48
N ARG A 297 2.57 14.23 3.40
CA ARG A 297 3.09 13.53 4.58
C ARG A 297 3.95 12.32 4.19
N PHE A 298 3.55 11.61 3.15
CA PHE A 298 4.21 10.38 2.69
C PHE A 298 4.88 10.51 1.32
N SER A 299 5.23 11.74 0.94
CA SER A 299 6.02 12.02 -0.26
C SER A 299 7.39 11.34 -0.20
N PRO A 300 8.02 11.02 -1.35
CA PRO A 300 9.34 10.39 -1.38
C PRO A 300 10.36 11.13 -0.51
N LYS A 301 10.42 12.45 -0.58
CA LYS A 301 11.34 13.27 0.20
C LYS A 301 11.13 13.09 1.71
N ASN A 302 9.91 13.29 2.19
CA ASN A 302 9.61 13.26 3.62
C ASN A 302 9.80 11.86 4.23
N VAL A 303 9.43 10.83 3.47
CA VAL A 303 9.62 9.44 3.91
C VAL A 303 11.11 9.08 3.97
N ILE A 304 11.90 9.49 2.97
CA ILE A 304 13.31 9.14 2.92
C ILE A 304 14.15 9.94 3.94
N GLU A 305 13.79 11.16 4.26
CA GLU A 305 14.39 11.88 5.40
C GLU A 305 14.19 11.10 6.70
N ARG A 306 12.97 10.60 6.94
CA ARG A 306 12.68 9.77 8.12
C ARG A 306 13.36 8.40 8.07
N PHE A 307 13.41 7.77 6.90
CA PHE A 307 14.15 6.52 6.67
C PHE A 307 15.64 6.68 7.02
N ASN A 308 16.25 7.76 6.58
CA ASN A 308 17.63 8.08 6.88
C ASN A 308 17.88 8.24 8.38
N ASP A 309 17.01 8.99 9.06
CA ASP A 309 17.16 9.27 10.48
C ASP A 309 16.99 8.02 11.36
N ILE A 310 16.13 7.09 10.95
CA ILE A 310 15.81 5.91 11.74
C ILE A 310 16.69 4.70 11.37
N PHE A 311 16.89 4.43 10.08
CA PHE A 311 17.53 3.22 9.62
C PHE A 311 19.01 3.38 9.27
N ILE A 312 19.42 4.57 8.82
CA ILE A 312 20.80 4.77 8.32
C ILE A 312 21.69 5.43 9.38
N LYS A 313 21.28 6.53 10.01
CA LYS A 313 22.03 7.21 11.07
C LYS A 313 21.99 6.40 12.36
#